data_7b31afba08d5bc5e399e12db22ec7bc5
#
_entry.id   7b31afba08d5bc5e399e12db22ec7bc5
#
_cell.length_a   1.000
_cell.length_b   1.000
_cell.length_c   1.000
_cell.angle_alpha   90.00
_cell.angle_beta   90.00
_cell.angle_gamma   90.00
#
_symmetry.space_group_name_H-M   'P 1'
#
loop_
_entity.id
_entity.type
_entity.pdbx_description
1 polymer ?
#
loop_
_entity_poly.entity_id
_entity_poly.type
_entity_poly.pdbx_seq_one_letter_code
_entity_poly.pdbx_strand_id
1 'polypeptide(L)'
;MIQRLTLVLLMFAIPVPGYAQSIDAKDFTLANGLKVVTVEDHTVPSVCFAVGFHVGSRNERPGITGISHLFEHMMFNGSKNYKPTEFDQILENGGGYSNAYTSNDITFYYDEFNPDLLDKVLDMEADRMRSLKLDNANIEQERGIVKEERRVSTDNSVRGTMIEDLYAASFVAHPYHNPVVGWMKDLDNITLQDAKDYFKIYYAPNNATIFLVGDFDAKTLEKKMAKVFGTIPRQPSHRAVINAEPEQAGEKRITLHKVAELPAVVMGYKSAAVSSPDIYPLNLLSTILSRGESSRLYKRLVYYKQICTEVSAGTDEYIDPGLFTIFAQMQKGKTTDDAEEEIYKIITDIAENGISPEELQKAKNTAQTDYVDNFKTNQGVAGRLGYYEVIYGDYKKSFQVADLYAKVTGEDIKRVAARYLNENQRTVVTLVPEKATEASQ
;
A
#
# COMPACT_ATOMS: atom_id res chain seq x y z
N MET A 1 -16.98 34.06 -59.85
CA MET A 1 -16.10 34.50 -58.80
C MET A 1 -16.77 34.23 -57.44
N ILE A 2 -16.41 33.13 -56.78
CA ILE A 2 -16.92 32.76 -55.48
C ILE A 2 -15.76 32.87 -54.51
N GLN A 3 -15.78 33.89 -53.64
CA GLN A 3 -14.80 34.10 -52.57
C GLN A 3 -15.04 33.03 -51.49
N ARG A 4 -14.06 32.17 -51.25
CA ARG A 4 -14.02 31.25 -50.06
C ARG A 4 -13.55 32.06 -48.85
N LEU A 5 -14.48 32.23 -47.91
CA LEU A 5 -14.16 32.79 -46.57
C LEU A 5 -13.56 31.67 -45.72
N THR A 6 -12.25 31.75 -45.40
CA THR A 6 -11.60 30.82 -44.48
C THR A 6 -11.80 31.36 -43.07
N LEU A 7 -12.62 30.67 -42.28
CA LEU A 7 -12.83 30.98 -40.88
C LEU A 7 -11.67 30.35 -40.07
N VAL A 8 -10.77 31.19 -39.57
CA VAL A 8 -9.72 30.78 -38.65
C VAL A 8 -10.27 30.79 -37.24
N LEU A 9 -10.56 29.59 -36.69
CA LEU A 9 -10.96 29.43 -35.28
C LEU A 9 -9.71 29.55 -34.42
N LEU A 10 -9.51 30.72 -33.79
CA LEU A 10 -8.52 30.87 -32.71
C LEU A 10 -9.07 30.18 -31.46
N MET A 11 -8.55 28.99 -31.13
CA MET A 11 -8.76 28.39 -29.82
C MET A 11 -7.94 29.18 -28.79
N PHE A 12 -8.59 30.04 -28.05
CA PHE A 12 -8.05 30.58 -26.82
C PHE A 12 -7.99 29.45 -25.79
N ALA A 13 -6.78 28.93 -25.50
CA ALA A 13 -6.55 28.12 -24.31
C ALA A 13 -6.73 29.06 -23.09
N ILE A 14 -7.89 29.01 -22.48
CA ILE A 14 -8.12 29.62 -21.17
C ILE A 14 -7.31 28.75 -20.19
N PRO A 15 -6.30 29.32 -19.51
CA PRO A 15 -5.67 28.58 -18.42
C PRO A 15 -6.74 28.39 -17.35
N VAL A 16 -7.19 27.15 -17.15
CA VAL A 16 -7.96 26.78 -15.98
C VAL A 16 -7.00 26.96 -14.81
N PRO A 17 -7.25 27.91 -13.88
CA PRO A 17 -6.46 27.97 -12.67
C PRO A 17 -6.62 26.63 -11.97
N GLY A 18 -5.53 25.89 -11.84
CA GLY A 18 -5.53 24.69 -11.03
C GLY A 18 -5.96 25.09 -9.61
N TYR A 19 -7.17 24.70 -9.22
CA TYR A 19 -7.56 24.68 -7.84
C TYR A 19 -6.77 23.55 -7.15
N ALA A 20 -5.50 23.78 -6.90
CA ALA A 20 -4.83 23.12 -5.81
C ALA A 20 -5.46 23.74 -4.55
N GLN A 21 -6.48 23.10 -4.01
CA GLN A 21 -6.95 23.40 -2.67
C GLN A 21 -5.73 23.21 -1.77
N SER A 22 -5.14 24.32 -1.29
CA SER A 22 -3.98 24.26 -0.41
C SER A 22 -4.48 23.73 0.93
N ILE A 23 -4.23 22.45 1.18
CA ILE A 23 -4.52 21.84 2.49
C ILE A 23 -3.58 22.50 3.49
N ASP A 24 -4.15 23.22 4.46
CA ASP A 24 -3.39 23.84 5.58
C ASP A 24 -3.10 22.80 6.65
N ALA A 25 -2.15 21.91 6.37
CA ALA A 25 -1.70 20.90 7.32
C ALA A 25 -0.67 21.51 8.28
N LYS A 26 -0.91 21.36 9.57
CA LYS A 26 -0.02 21.80 10.67
C LYS A 26 0.46 20.59 11.44
N ASP A 27 1.62 20.70 12.06
CA ASP A 27 2.15 19.63 12.90
C ASP A 27 2.75 20.17 14.20
N PHE A 28 2.69 19.35 15.24
CA PHE A 28 3.40 19.53 16.50
C PHE A 28 3.84 18.18 17.06
N THR A 29 4.78 18.21 18.01
CA THR A 29 5.29 16.99 18.65
C THR A 29 5.18 17.11 20.16
N LEU A 30 4.56 16.14 20.80
CA LEU A 30 4.45 16.06 22.26
C LEU A 30 5.81 15.71 22.89
N ALA A 31 5.96 15.99 24.19
CA ALA A 31 7.20 15.74 24.94
C ALA A 31 7.64 14.26 24.91
N ASN A 32 6.71 13.32 24.79
CA ASN A 32 7.00 11.89 24.65
C ASN A 32 7.39 11.44 23.24
N GLY A 33 7.44 12.37 22.28
CA GLY A 33 7.86 12.12 20.90
C GLY A 33 6.72 11.77 19.95
N LEU A 34 5.46 11.77 20.40
CA LEU A 34 4.31 11.56 19.52
C LEU A 34 4.12 12.78 18.61
N LYS A 35 4.20 12.58 17.31
CA LYS A 35 3.91 13.59 16.30
C LYS A 35 2.41 13.61 16.02
N VAL A 36 1.86 14.81 15.84
CA VAL A 36 0.45 15.02 15.47
C VAL A 36 0.42 15.95 14.28
N VAL A 37 -0.26 15.52 13.22
CA VAL A 37 -0.52 16.30 12.01
C VAL A 37 -2.01 16.62 11.96
N THR A 38 -2.38 17.85 11.69
CA THR A 38 -3.77 18.33 11.74
C THR A 38 -4.15 19.04 10.46
N VAL A 39 -5.38 18.80 10.02
CA VAL A 39 -6.05 19.56 8.95
C VAL A 39 -7.43 19.94 9.45
N GLU A 40 -7.60 21.19 9.83
CA GLU A 40 -8.89 21.75 10.29
C GLU A 40 -9.75 22.08 9.06
N ASP A 41 -10.91 21.42 8.93
CA ASP A 41 -11.85 21.64 7.84
C ASP A 41 -13.29 21.51 8.35
N HIS A 42 -14.03 22.61 8.32
CA HIS A 42 -15.42 22.71 8.78
C HIS A 42 -16.45 22.53 7.66
N THR A 43 -16.04 22.05 6.48
CA THR A 43 -16.95 21.91 5.33
C THR A 43 -17.96 20.78 5.51
N VAL A 44 -17.58 19.73 6.26
CA VAL A 44 -18.44 18.59 6.58
C VAL A 44 -18.32 18.33 8.10
N PRO A 45 -19.43 18.06 8.83
CA PRO A 45 -19.41 17.78 10.26
C PRO A 45 -18.92 16.34 10.52
N SER A 46 -17.69 16.05 10.19
CA SER A 46 -17.03 14.76 10.35
C SER A 46 -15.56 14.99 10.74
N VAL A 47 -15.01 14.09 11.54
CA VAL A 47 -13.60 14.04 11.92
C VAL A 47 -13.06 12.65 11.58
N CYS A 48 -11.90 12.61 10.94
CA CYS A 48 -11.09 11.42 10.82
C CYS A 48 -9.92 11.53 11.81
N PHE A 49 -9.85 10.63 12.79
CA PHE A 49 -8.66 10.34 13.58
C PHE A 49 -7.94 9.18 12.91
N ALA A 50 -6.65 9.31 12.67
CA ALA A 50 -5.85 8.20 12.18
C ALA A 50 -4.51 8.13 12.91
N VAL A 51 -3.96 6.95 13.07
CA VAL A 51 -2.63 6.73 13.62
C VAL A 51 -1.84 5.77 12.75
N GLY A 52 -0.68 6.24 12.29
CA GLY A 52 0.30 5.44 11.57
C GLY A 52 1.45 5.05 12.49
N PHE A 53 1.66 3.74 12.65
CA PHE A 53 2.84 3.22 13.34
C PHE A 53 3.91 2.89 12.31
N HIS A 54 5.17 3.30 12.60
CA HIS A 54 6.33 3.00 11.76
C HIS A 54 6.76 1.54 11.97
N VAL A 55 5.88 0.62 11.60
CA VAL A 55 6.06 -0.83 11.75
C VAL A 55 5.17 -1.60 10.77
N GLY A 56 5.72 -2.65 10.19
CA GLY A 56 5.03 -3.58 9.32
C GLY A 56 5.78 -4.91 9.29
N SER A 57 5.45 -5.81 8.35
CA SER A 57 6.09 -7.13 8.28
C SER A 57 7.60 -7.08 8.10
N ARG A 58 8.14 -6.01 7.53
CA ARG A 58 9.58 -5.73 7.40
C ARG A 58 10.32 -5.72 8.75
N ASN A 59 9.65 -5.36 9.83
CA ASN A 59 10.24 -5.21 11.16
C ASN A 59 10.20 -6.50 11.98
N GLU A 60 9.59 -7.54 11.45
CA GLU A 60 9.42 -8.82 12.12
C GLU A 60 10.72 -9.64 12.13
N ARG A 61 10.84 -10.50 13.11
CA ARG A 61 11.96 -11.46 13.16
C ARG A 61 11.49 -12.83 12.70
N PRO A 62 12.40 -13.66 12.16
CA PRO A 62 12.09 -15.06 11.86
C PRO A 62 11.52 -15.79 13.08
N GLY A 63 10.53 -16.63 12.85
CA GLY A 63 9.84 -17.43 13.86
C GLY A 63 8.59 -16.81 14.45
N ILE A 64 8.31 -15.51 14.17
CA ILE A 64 7.09 -14.80 14.57
C ILE A 64 6.56 -13.88 13.45
N THR A 65 6.76 -14.24 12.18
CA THR A 65 6.22 -13.48 11.06
C THR A 65 4.69 -13.47 11.10
N GLY A 66 4.09 -12.36 10.68
CA GLY A 66 2.66 -12.11 10.79
C GLY A 66 2.24 -11.43 12.11
N ILE A 67 3.18 -11.15 13.01
CA ILE A 67 2.85 -10.48 14.28
C ILE A 67 2.34 -9.06 14.06
N SER A 68 2.80 -8.33 13.03
CA SER A 68 2.27 -6.99 12.69
C SER A 68 0.79 -7.04 12.33
N HIS A 69 0.42 -7.99 11.49
CA HIS A 69 -0.96 -8.22 11.08
C HIS A 69 -1.82 -8.76 12.24
N LEU A 70 -1.27 -9.64 13.06
CA LEU A 70 -1.93 -10.06 14.29
C LEU A 70 -2.23 -8.86 15.21
N PHE A 71 -1.32 -7.88 15.30
CA PHE A 71 -1.54 -6.66 16.08
C PHE A 71 -2.60 -5.75 15.47
N GLU A 72 -2.77 -5.73 14.15
CA GLU A 72 -3.90 -5.04 13.52
C GLU A 72 -5.21 -5.52 14.15
N HIS A 73 -5.42 -6.86 14.24
CA HIS A 73 -6.60 -7.45 14.88
C HIS A 73 -6.64 -7.21 16.39
N MET A 74 -5.52 -7.41 17.07
CA MET A 74 -5.44 -7.27 18.54
C MET A 74 -5.85 -5.88 19.02
N MET A 75 -5.62 -4.84 18.23
CA MET A 75 -5.97 -3.46 18.60
C MET A 75 -7.48 -3.24 18.73
N PHE A 76 -8.33 -4.07 18.14
CA PHE A 76 -9.79 -4.02 18.28
C PHE A 76 -10.32 -4.82 19.49
N ASN A 77 -9.47 -5.56 20.20
CA ASN A 77 -9.86 -6.46 21.27
C ASN A 77 -9.90 -5.84 22.67
N GLY A 78 -10.07 -4.53 22.71
CA GLY A 78 -10.24 -3.77 23.94
C GLY A 78 -8.93 -3.38 24.64
N SER A 79 -9.08 -2.58 25.64
CA SER A 79 -8.00 -2.00 26.43
C SER A 79 -8.36 -2.07 27.93
N LYS A 80 -7.60 -1.38 28.78
CA LYS A 80 -7.84 -1.41 30.22
C LYS A 80 -9.24 -0.90 30.59
N ASN A 81 -9.70 0.18 29.93
CA ASN A 81 -10.95 0.85 30.29
C ASN A 81 -12.10 0.56 29.30
N TYR A 82 -11.81 -0.07 28.16
CA TYR A 82 -12.78 -0.38 27.11
C TYR A 82 -12.79 -1.86 26.82
N LYS A 83 -13.98 -2.46 26.79
CA LYS A 83 -14.16 -3.88 26.46
C LYS A 83 -14.03 -4.12 24.96
N PRO A 84 -13.76 -5.35 24.53
CA PRO A 84 -13.91 -5.72 23.13
C PRO A 84 -15.29 -5.29 22.60
N THR A 85 -15.38 -4.84 21.37
CA THR A 85 -16.60 -4.32 20.71
C THR A 85 -17.17 -3.00 21.27
N GLU A 86 -16.79 -2.57 22.48
CA GLU A 86 -17.30 -1.32 23.04
C GLU A 86 -16.80 -0.10 22.26
N PHE A 87 -15.58 -0.18 21.72
CA PHE A 87 -15.00 0.84 20.87
C PHE A 87 -15.83 1.03 19.59
N ASP A 88 -16.08 -0.06 18.86
CA ASP A 88 -16.88 -0.03 17.64
C ASP A 88 -18.31 0.44 17.92
N GLN A 89 -18.94 -0.06 19.01
CA GLN A 89 -20.30 0.37 19.39
C GLN A 89 -20.40 1.88 19.66
N ILE A 90 -19.37 2.48 20.28
CA ILE A 90 -19.35 3.93 20.52
C ILE A 90 -19.30 4.70 19.21
N LEU A 91 -18.45 4.27 18.28
CA LEU A 91 -18.33 4.89 16.96
C LEU A 91 -19.62 4.70 16.14
N GLU A 92 -20.10 3.46 16.00
CA GLU A 92 -21.31 3.13 15.23
C GLU A 92 -22.56 3.84 15.76
N ASN A 93 -22.76 3.90 17.07
CA ASN A 93 -23.85 4.66 17.67
C ASN A 93 -23.79 6.16 17.39
N GLY A 94 -22.59 6.69 17.15
CA GLY A 94 -22.36 8.06 16.71
C GLY A 94 -22.35 8.24 15.19
N GLY A 95 -22.68 7.19 14.42
CA GLY A 95 -22.68 7.23 12.94
C GLY A 95 -21.28 7.15 12.32
N GLY A 96 -20.30 6.68 13.09
CA GLY A 96 -18.91 6.51 12.67
C GLY A 96 -18.56 5.05 12.42
N TYR A 97 -17.29 4.81 12.07
CA TYR A 97 -16.71 3.48 11.89
C TYR A 97 -15.20 3.52 12.12
N SER A 98 -14.60 2.35 12.35
CA SER A 98 -13.16 2.17 12.44
C SER A 98 -12.69 1.11 11.44
N ASN A 99 -11.42 1.21 11.04
CA ASN A 99 -10.77 0.18 10.23
C ASN A 99 -9.24 0.33 10.34
N ALA A 100 -8.51 -0.67 9.80
CA ALA A 100 -7.06 -0.66 9.79
C ALA A 100 -6.51 -1.39 8.57
N TYR A 101 -5.21 -1.26 8.34
CA TYR A 101 -4.46 -2.12 7.44
C TYR A 101 -3.01 -2.24 7.87
N THR A 102 -2.41 -3.38 7.56
CA THR A 102 -0.98 -3.64 7.70
C THR A 102 -0.34 -3.88 6.33
N SER A 103 0.83 -3.29 6.13
CA SER A 103 1.66 -3.57 4.97
C SER A 103 3.08 -3.96 5.38
N ASN A 104 4.00 -3.96 4.44
CA ASN A 104 5.39 -4.27 4.73
C ASN A 104 6.05 -3.24 5.67
N ASP A 105 5.68 -1.97 5.56
CA ASP A 105 6.38 -0.87 6.22
C ASP A 105 5.52 -0.05 7.20
N ILE A 106 4.21 -0.24 7.21
CA ILE A 106 3.26 0.54 8.00
C ILE A 106 2.12 -0.32 8.53
N THR A 107 1.68 -0.03 9.76
CA THR A 107 0.37 -0.43 10.28
C THR A 107 -0.41 0.85 10.58
N PHE A 108 -1.60 0.96 10.01
CA PHE A 108 -2.39 2.19 10.01
C PHE A 108 -3.81 1.91 10.49
N TYR A 109 -4.28 2.69 11.46
CA TYR A 109 -5.63 2.62 12.03
C TYR A 109 -6.32 3.94 11.78
N TYR A 110 -7.63 3.93 11.54
CA TYR A 110 -8.41 5.15 11.38
C TYR A 110 -9.85 4.98 11.83
N ASP A 111 -10.37 6.05 12.41
CA ASP A 111 -11.73 6.20 12.87
C ASP A 111 -12.36 7.41 12.19
N GLU A 112 -13.56 7.27 11.66
CA GLU A 112 -14.35 8.40 11.16
C GLU A 112 -15.60 8.55 12.02
N PHE A 113 -15.87 9.77 12.50
CA PHE A 113 -16.90 9.99 13.50
C PHE A 113 -17.42 11.43 13.50
N ASN A 114 -18.57 11.65 14.17
CA ASN A 114 -19.13 12.98 14.39
C ASN A 114 -18.26 13.79 15.36
N PRO A 115 -18.02 15.11 15.14
CA PRO A 115 -17.21 15.97 15.99
C PRO A 115 -17.52 15.91 17.48
N ASP A 116 -18.77 15.65 17.86
CA ASP A 116 -19.19 15.54 19.27
C ASP A 116 -18.48 14.37 20.00
N LEU A 117 -17.98 13.37 19.28
CA LEU A 117 -17.26 12.24 19.84
C LEU A 117 -15.75 12.49 20.00
N LEU A 118 -15.21 13.61 19.54
CA LEU A 118 -13.76 13.86 19.51
C LEU A 118 -13.08 13.54 20.83
N ASP A 119 -13.55 14.12 21.95
CA ASP A 119 -12.92 13.91 23.25
C ASP A 119 -13.01 12.46 23.72
N LYS A 120 -14.07 11.75 23.33
CA LYS A 120 -14.27 10.32 23.63
C LYS A 120 -13.31 9.46 22.84
N VAL A 121 -13.18 9.69 21.53
CA VAL A 121 -12.27 8.97 20.66
C VAL A 121 -10.82 9.18 21.08
N LEU A 122 -10.42 10.41 21.40
CA LEU A 122 -9.06 10.68 21.90
C LEU A 122 -8.76 9.91 23.20
N ASP A 123 -9.72 9.78 24.10
CA ASP A 123 -9.55 9.00 25.35
C ASP A 123 -9.43 7.49 25.04
N MET A 124 -10.27 6.97 24.15
CA MET A 124 -10.25 5.57 23.73
C MET A 124 -8.93 5.20 23.06
N GLU A 125 -8.47 6.01 22.11
CA GLU A 125 -7.21 5.79 21.39
C GLU A 125 -5.98 5.88 22.30
N ALA A 126 -5.97 6.82 23.25
CA ALA A 126 -4.89 6.91 24.21
C ALA A 126 -4.89 5.73 25.20
N ASP A 127 -6.07 5.22 25.60
CA ASP A 127 -6.15 4.01 26.44
C ASP A 127 -5.66 2.78 25.68
N ARG A 128 -6.02 2.65 24.41
CA ARG A 128 -5.54 1.58 23.52
C ARG A 128 -4.02 1.62 23.35
N MET A 129 -3.45 2.79 23.06
CA MET A 129 -2.00 2.97 22.93
C MET A 129 -1.25 2.72 24.25
N ARG A 130 -1.86 3.05 25.41
CA ARG A 130 -1.24 2.91 26.73
C ARG A 130 -1.34 1.50 27.28
N SER A 131 -2.49 0.85 27.10
CA SER A 131 -2.92 -0.29 27.93
C SER A 131 -3.77 -1.27 27.13
N LEU A 132 -3.31 -1.64 25.91
CA LEU A 132 -3.94 -2.67 25.11
C LEU A 132 -4.10 -3.96 25.92
N LYS A 133 -5.23 -4.62 25.80
CA LYS A 133 -5.47 -5.89 26.50
C LYS A 133 -4.74 -7.03 25.78
N LEU A 134 -3.60 -7.43 26.33
CA LEU A 134 -2.79 -8.53 25.83
C LEU A 134 -2.85 -9.72 26.81
N ASP A 135 -3.57 -10.76 26.43
CA ASP A 135 -3.64 -12.02 27.16
C ASP A 135 -3.67 -13.22 26.19
N ASN A 136 -3.45 -14.43 26.72
CA ASN A 136 -3.39 -15.62 25.89
C ASN A 136 -4.72 -15.89 25.17
N ALA A 137 -5.85 -15.60 25.78
CA ALA A 137 -7.17 -15.90 25.19
C ALA A 137 -7.39 -15.03 23.93
N ASN A 138 -7.07 -13.72 24.01
CA ASN A 138 -7.19 -12.82 22.87
C ASN A 138 -6.21 -13.22 21.76
N ILE A 139 -4.96 -13.55 22.10
CA ILE A 139 -3.96 -13.97 21.10
C ILE A 139 -4.42 -15.25 20.38
N GLU A 140 -4.93 -16.24 21.10
CA GLU A 140 -5.40 -17.48 20.49
C GLU A 140 -6.62 -17.25 19.59
N GLN A 141 -7.55 -16.40 20.01
CA GLN A 141 -8.70 -16.03 19.21
C GLN A 141 -8.28 -15.38 17.90
N GLU A 142 -7.47 -14.30 17.96
CA GLU A 142 -7.04 -13.56 16.77
C GLU A 142 -6.10 -14.38 15.89
N ARG A 143 -5.23 -15.19 16.47
CA ARG A 143 -4.44 -16.16 15.72
C ARG A 143 -5.31 -17.08 14.86
N GLY A 144 -6.43 -17.56 15.43
CA GLY A 144 -7.40 -18.38 14.70
C GLY A 144 -7.97 -17.65 13.48
N ILE A 145 -8.33 -16.39 13.64
CA ILE A 145 -8.87 -15.54 12.57
C ILE A 145 -7.80 -15.29 11.51
N VAL A 146 -6.61 -14.82 11.88
CA VAL A 146 -5.49 -14.56 10.95
C VAL A 146 -5.09 -15.82 10.18
N LYS A 147 -5.07 -16.98 10.82
CA LYS A 147 -4.81 -18.27 10.12
C LYS A 147 -5.89 -18.61 9.11
N GLU A 148 -7.14 -18.30 9.38
CA GLU A 148 -8.22 -18.50 8.41
C GLU A 148 -8.14 -17.52 7.26
N GLU A 149 -7.85 -16.26 7.52
CA GLU A 149 -7.59 -15.27 6.48
C GLU A 149 -6.41 -15.67 5.58
N ARG A 150 -5.31 -16.17 6.16
CA ARG A 150 -4.22 -16.71 5.38
C ARG A 150 -4.68 -17.86 4.47
N ARG A 151 -5.48 -18.78 4.99
CA ARG A 151 -6.02 -19.86 4.14
C ARG A 151 -6.83 -19.33 2.98
N VAL A 152 -7.70 -18.36 3.21
CA VAL A 152 -8.56 -17.78 2.18
C VAL A 152 -7.77 -16.94 1.18
N SER A 153 -6.93 -16.03 1.67
CA SER A 153 -6.24 -15.05 0.84
C SER A 153 -4.99 -15.61 0.12
N THR A 154 -4.35 -16.64 0.70
CA THR A 154 -3.07 -17.17 0.23
C THR A 154 -3.13 -18.64 -0.10
N ASP A 155 -3.38 -19.53 0.90
CA ASP A 155 -3.22 -20.97 0.73
C ASP A 155 -4.25 -21.55 -0.27
N ASN A 156 -5.49 -21.07 -0.26
CA ASN A 156 -6.57 -21.47 -1.19
C ASN A 156 -6.68 -20.55 -2.42
N SER A 157 -6.01 -19.40 -2.41
CA SER A 157 -5.98 -18.46 -3.52
C SER A 157 -4.85 -18.79 -4.48
N VAL A 158 -5.15 -19.01 -5.75
CA VAL A 158 -4.12 -19.18 -6.79
C VAL A 158 -3.22 -17.95 -6.87
N ARG A 159 -3.84 -16.77 -7.00
CA ARG A 159 -3.09 -15.51 -7.09
C ARG A 159 -2.29 -15.22 -5.82
N GLY A 160 -2.88 -15.48 -4.65
CA GLY A 160 -2.20 -15.28 -3.36
C GLY A 160 -0.96 -16.15 -3.24
N THR A 161 -1.04 -17.44 -3.57
CA THR A 161 0.12 -18.34 -3.57
C THR A 161 1.20 -17.87 -4.57
N MET A 162 0.82 -17.48 -5.79
CA MET A 162 1.77 -17.00 -6.79
C MET A 162 2.51 -15.74 -6.34
N ILE A 163 1.83 -14.80 -5.68
CA ILE A 163 2.45 -13.58 -5.15
C ILE A 163 3.37 -13.92 -3.98
N GLU A 164 2.96 -14.79 -3.07
CA GLU A 164 3.82 -15.25 -1.95
C GLU A 164 5.10 -15.90 -2.49
N ASP A 165 5.00 -16.83 -3.44
CA ASP A 165 6.14 -17.49 -4.08
C ASP A 165 7.05 -16.48 -4.79
N LEU A 166 6.46 -15.47 -5.45
CA LEU A 166 7.21 -14.42 -6.14
C LEU A 166 8.08 -13.64 -5.16
N TYR A 167 7.51 -13.15 -4.05
CA TYR A 167 8.25 -12.38 -3.06
C TYR A 167 9.27 -13.23 -2.32
N ALA A 168 8.89 -14.46 -1.92
CA ALA A 168 9.80 -15.41 -1.26
C ALA A 168 11.03 -15.75 -2.11
N ALA A 169 10.87 -15.86 -3.44
CA ALA A 169 11.99 -16.12 -4.34
C ALA A 169 12.75 -14.85 -4.71
N SER A 170 12.07 -13.72 -4.84
CA SER A 170 12.70 -12.46 -5.23
C SER A 170 13.65 -11.96 -4.16
N PHE A 171 13.30 -12.07 -2.89
CA PHE A 171 14.13 -11.59 -1.77
C PHE A 171 14.76 -12.75 -1.02
N VAL A 172 16.11 -12.77 -0.92
CA VAL A 172 16.84 -13.83 -0.23
C VAL A 172 17.36 -13.39 1.15
N ALA A 173 17.54 -12.09 1.36
CA ALA A 173 18.06 -11.53 2.61
C ALA A 173 17.12 -10.49 3.22
N HIS A 174 16.42 -9.71 2.39
CA HIS A 174 15.54 -8.64 2.87
C HIS A 174 14.22 -9.22 3.42
N PRO A 175 13.69 -8.69 4.54
CA PRO A 175 12.44 -9.17 5.15
C PRO A 175 11.19 -9.12 4.24
N TYR A 176 11.21 -8.40 3.12
CA TYR A 176 10.11 -8.42 2.14
C TYR A 176 9.84 -9.80 1.54
N HIS A 177 10.70 -10.80 1.79
CA HIS A 177 10.37 -12.18 1.43
C HIS A 177 9.26 -12.80 2.28
N ASN A 178 8.95 -12.22 3.46
CA ASN A 178 7.90 -12.72 4.33
C ASN A 178 6.54 -12.15 3.93
N PRO A 179 5.49 -12.96 3.88
CA PRO A 179 4.13 -12.46 3.65
C PRO A 179 3.68 -11.62 4.85
N VAL A 180 2.92 -10.56 4.60
CA VAL A 180 2.38 -9.68 5.65
C VAL A 180 1.51 -10.46 6.64
N VAL A 181 0.73 -11.42 6.15
CA VAL A 181 -0.10 -12.31 6.98
C VAL A 181 0.73 -13.30 7.82
N GLY A 182 2.04 -13.43 7.53
CA GLY A 182 2.95 -14.35 8.20
C GLY A 182 2.90 -15.79 7.68
N TRP A 183 3.96 -16.55 7.96
CA TRP A 183 3.99 -17.98 7.69
C TRP A 183 3.13 -18.74 8.70
N MET A 184 2.37 -19.73 8.25
CA MET A 184 1.46 -20.51 9.10
C MET A 184 2.12 -21.02 10.39
N LYS A 185 3.36 -21.52 10.29
CA LYS A 185 4.10 -22.05 11.44
C LYS A 185 4.57 -20.96 12.39
N ASP A 186 4.93 -19.79 11.87
CA ASP A 186 5.34 -18.65 12.68
C ASP A 186 4.16 -18.10 13.48
N LEU A 187 2.96 -18.05 12.87
CA LEU A 187 1.73 -17.68 13.57
C LEU A 187 1.49 -18.60 14.79
N ASP A 188 1.74 -19.91 14.66
CA ASP A 188 1.61 -20.87 15.78
C ASP A 188 2.62 -20.57 16.91
N ASN A 189 3.78 -20.02 16.58
CA ASN A 189 4.88 -19.81 17.53
C ASN A 189 4.76 -18.49 18.31
N ILE A 190 3.95 -17.51 17.85
CA ILE A 190 3.81 -16.20 18.54
C ILE A 190 3.31 -16.43 19.97
N THR A 191 4.11 -15.98 20.95
CA THR A 191 3.77 -16.09 22.37
C THR A 191 3.23 -14.78 22.95
N LEU A 192 2.60 -14.83 24.13
CA LEU A 192 2.19 -13.63 24.85
C LEU A 192 3.40 -12.71 25.15
N GLN A 193 4.59 -13.28 25.39
CA GLN A 193 5.78 -12.49 25.64
C GLN A 193 6.24 -11.76 24.36
N ASP A 194 6.21 -12.43 23.20
CA ASP A 194 6.50 -11.80 21.91
C ASP A 194 5.56 -10.63 21.65
N ALA A 195 4.25 -10.83 21.90
CA ALA A 195 3.25 -9.78 21.75
C ALA A 195 3.51 -8.58 22.67
N LYS A 196 3.84 -8.82 23.95
CA LYS A 196 4.16 -7.74 24.90
C LYS A 196 5.40 -6.95 24.51
N ASP A 197 6.45 -7.65 24.06
CA ASP A 197 7.69 -7.02 23.63
C ASP A 197 7.48 -6.23 22.33
N TYR A 198 6.69 -6.77 21.39
CA TYR A 198 6.36 -6.13 20.14
C TYR A 198 5.54 -4.85 20.38
N PHE A 199 4.48 -4.92 21.19
CA PHE A 199 3.68 -3.76 21.55
C PHE A 199 4.52 -2.66 22.18
N LYS A 200 5.36 -3.02 23.15
CA LYS A 200 6.22 -2.08 23.85
C LYS A 200 7.18 -1.36 22.91
N ILE A 201 7.72 -2.05 21.92
CA ILE A 201 8.74 -1.49 21.01
C ILE A 201 8.07 -0.64 19.92
N TYR A 202 7.03 -1.17 19.28
CA TYR A 202 6.51 -0.62 18.04
C TYR A 202 5.26 0.23 18.19
N TYR A 203 4.44 -0.02 19.23
CA TYR A 203 3.21 0.73 19.48
C TYR A 203 3.41 1.87 20.49
N ALA A 204 4.60 2.41 20.51
CA ALA A 204 5.00 3.51 21.39
C ALA A 204 4.70 4.87 20.75
N PRO A 205 4.43 5.92 21.55
CA PRO A 205 4.11 7.26 21.03
C PRO A 205 5.22 7.83 20.13
N ASN A 206 6.48 7.56 20.41
CA ASN A 206 7.59 8.03 19.58
C ASN A 206 7.87 7.17 18.34
N ASN A 207 7.05 6.17 18.07
CA ASN A 207 7.02 5.38 16.84
C ASN A 207 5.68 5.52 16.11
N ALA A 208 4.88 6.51 16.48
CA ALA A 208 3.56 6.78 15.93
C ALA A 208 3.44 8.22 15.46
N THR A 209 2.63 8.44 14.44
CA THR A 209 2.15 9.75 14.05
C THR A 209 0.64 9.72 13.97
N ILE A 210 -0.02 10.67 14.67
CA ILE A 210 -1.47 10.85 14.61
C ILE A 210 -1.81 11.88 13.55
N PHE A 211 -2.87 11.61 12.80
CA PHE A 211 -3.46 12.52 11.82
C PHE A 211 -4.90 12.82 12.25
N LEU A 212 -5.21 14.08 12.43
CA LEU A 212 -6.57 14.53 12.72
C LEU A 212 -7.03 15.47 11.61
N VAL A 213 -8.07 15.06 10.90
CA VAL A 213 -8.59 15.78 9.73
C VAL A 213 -10.09 16.00 9.88
N GLY A 214 -10.58 17.22 9.69
CA GLY A 214 -12.00 17.54 9.69
C GLY A 214 -12.42 18.62 10.66
N ASP A 215 -13.65 18.52 11.18
CA ASP A 215 -14.32 19.56 11.96
C ASP A 215 -13.93 19.51 13.45
N PHE A 216 -12.89 20.25 13.80
CA PHE A 216 -12.43 20.43 15.19
C PHE A 216 -11.76 21.80 15.38
N ASP A 217 -11.63 22.27 16.62
CA ASP A 217 -10.90 23.48 16.96
C ASP A 217 -9.42 23.19 17.24
N ALA A 218 -8.54 23.51 16.29
CA ALA A 218 -7.10 23.29 16.40
C ALA A 218 -6.45 24.07 17.57
N LYS A 219 -7.03 25.20 18.01
CA LYS A 219 -6.48 26.01 19.12
C LYS A 219 -6.52 25.29 20.46
N THR A 220 -7.49 24.40 20.65
CA THR A 220 -7.66 23.62 21.88
C THR A 220 -7.04 22.24 21.80
N LEU A 221 -6.81 21.75 20.58
CA LEU A 221 -6.41 20.37 20.30
C LEU A 221 -5.05 20.01 20.92
N GLU A 222 -4.01 20.85 20.79
CA GLU A 222 -2.69 20.53 21.34
C GLU A 222 -2.73 20.27 22.86
N LYS A 223 -3.51 21.08 23.60
CA LYS A 223 -3.70 20.85 25.04
C LYS A 223 -4.45 19.55 25.34
N LYS A 224 -5.48 19.23 24.54
CA LYS A 224 -6.23 17.97 24.65
C LYS A 224 -5.30 16.79 24.40
N MET A 225 -4.53 16.80 23.31
CA MET A 225 -3.56 15.77 22.97
C MET A 225 -2.50 15.60 24.05
N ALA A 226 -1.91 16.68 24.54
CA ALA A 226 -0.94 16.64 25.62
C ALA A 226 -1.51 16.04 26.92
N LYS A 227 -2.76 16.34 27.26
CA LYS A 227 -3.45 15.80 28.44
C LYS A 227 -3.67 14.29 28.33
N VAL A 228 -4.08 13.82 27.14
CA VAL A 228 -4.55 12.44 26.94
C VAL A 228 -3.37 11.52 26.58
N PHE A 229 -2.55 11.89 25.60
CA PHE A 229 -1.43 11.09 25.10
C PHE A 229 -0.09 11.40 25.77
N GLY A 230 0.11 12.62 26.27
CA GLY A 230 1.40 13.07 26.81
C GLY A 230 1.92 12.29 28.02
N THR A 231 1.04 11.57 28.72
CA THR A 231 1.40 10.71 29.86
C THR A 231 1.85 9.30 29.45
N ILE A 232 1.71 8.93 28.19
CA ILE A 232 2.16 7.63 27.68
C ILE A 232 3.69 7.68 27.57
N PRO A 233 4.41 6.72 28.19
CA PRO A 233 5.85 6.80 28.23
C PRO A 233 6.49 6.53 26.86
N ARG A 234 7.50 7.32 26.53
CA ARG A 234 8.39 7.07 25.40
C ARG A 234 9.11 5.73 25.61
N GLN A 235 9.33 5.00 24.53
CA GLN A 235 10.08 3.75 24.53
C GLN A 235 11.44 3.91 23.79
N PRO A 236 12.41 3.03 24.01
CA PRO A 236 13.62 2.97 23.19
C PRO A 236 13.26 2.79 21.72
N SER A 237 14.01 3.41 20.84
CA SER A 237 13.84 3.22 19.40
C SER A 237 14.06 1.75 19.02
N HIS A 238 13.26 1.24 18.09
CA HIS A 238 13.48 -0.08 17.52
C HIS A 238 14.79 -0.14 16.71
N ARG A 239 15.28 -1.33 16.49
CA ARG A 239 16.45 -1.54 15.64
C ARG A 239 16.09 -1.24 14.19
N ALA A 240 16.95 -0.52 13.50
CA ALA A 240 16.81 -0.34 12.05
C ALA A 240 16.89 -1.70 11.34
N VAL A 241 16.11 -1.87 10.29
CA VAL A 241 16.28 -2.99 9.37
C VAL A 241 17.52 -2.70 8.53
N ILE A 242 18.54 -3.57 8.65
CA ILE A 242 19.84 -3.38 8.02
C ILE A 242 20.15 -4.45 6.96
N ASN A 243 19.23 -5.37 6.71
CA ASN A 243 19.41 -6.45 5.75
C ASN A 243 19.27 -5.91 4.33
N ALA A 244 20.40 -5.59 3.70
CA ALA A 244 20.41 -5.23 2.29
C ALA A 244 20.18 -6.48 1.43
N GLU A 245 19.28 -6.38 0.47
CA GLU A 245 19.11 -7.44 -0.52
C GLU A 245 20.30 -7.45 -1.48
N PRO A 246 20.94 -8.61 -1.73
CA PRO A 246 22.02 -8.70 -2.70
C PRO A 246 21.49 -8.48 -4.13
N GLU A 247 22.35 -8.00 -5.01
CA GLU A 247 22.02 -7.84 -6.43
C GLU A 247 21.69 -9.19 -7.05
N GLN A 248 20.60 -9.23 -7.82
CA GLN A 248 20.22 -10.43 -8.57
C GLN A 248 20.95 -10.45 -9.90
N ALA A 249 21.73 -11.50 -10.13
CA ALA A 249 22.61 -11.65 -11.30
C ALA A 249 22.04 -12.55 -12.41
N GLY A 250 20.81 -13.02 -12.26
CA GLY A 250 20.14 -13.87 -13.26
C GLY A 250 18.68 -14.11 -12.95
N GLU A 251 17.92 -14.51 -13.97
CA GLU A 251 16.51 -14.85 -13.84
C GLU A 251 16.29 -16.00 -12.86
N LYS A 252 15.21 -15.89 -12.06
CA LYS A 252 14.70 -16.98 -11.22
C LYS A 252 13.36 -17.44 -11.77
N ARG A 253 13.12 -18.76 -11.82
CA ARG A 253 11.85 -19.35 -12.28
C ARG A 253 11.31 -20.36 -11.29
N ILE A 254 10.00 -20.27 -11.05
CA ILE A 254 9.23 -21.21 -10.23
C ILE A 254 8.06 -21.68 -11.05
N THR A 255 7.80 -22.99 -11.04
CA THR A 255 6.58 -23.58 -11.57
C THR A 255 5.71 -24.03 -10.41
N LEU A 256 4.54 -23.44 -10.28
CA LEU A 256 3.53 -23.79 -9.29
C LEU A 256 2.51 -24.73 -9.89
N HIS A 257 2.32 -25.90 -9.29
CA HIS A 257 1.27 -26.85 -9.64
C HIS A 257 0.13 -26.73 -8.63
N LYS A 258 -1.05 -26.31 -9.09
CA LYS A 258 -2.21 -26.10 -8.20
C LYS A 258 -3.52 -26.34 -8.95
N VAL A 259 -4.55 -26.76 -8.23
CA VAL A 259 -5.90 -26.87 -8.81
C VAL A 259 -6.36 -25.48 -9.24
N ALA A 260 -6.55 -25.29 -10.53
CA ALA A 260 -6.98 -24.04 -11.14
C ALA A 260 -7.65 -24.31 -12.50
N GLU A 261 -8.47 -23.36 -12.95
CA GLU A 261 -9.12 -23.45 -14.26
C GLU A 261 -8.21 -23.00 -15.41
N LEU A 262 -7.42 -21.96 -15.18
CA LEU A 262 -6.63 -21.28 -16.19
C LEU A 262 -5.18 -21.13 -15.76
N PRO A 263 -4.22 -21.22 -16.68
CA PRO A 263 -2.83 -20.88 -16.41
C PRO A 263 -2.68 -19.40 -16.09
N ALA A 264 -1.65 -19.06 -15.32
CA ALA A 264 -1.30 -17.68 -15.03
C ALA A 264 0.23 -17.54 -14.92
N VAL A 265 0.72 -16.34 -15.13
CA VAL A 265 2.12 -15.97 -14.88
C VAL A 265 2.18 -14.67 -14.12
N VAL A 266 3.10 -14.60 -13.14
CA VAL A 266 3.48 -13.35 -12.49
C VAL A 266 4.98 -13.16 -12.59
N MET A 267 5.39 -11.96 -12.95
CA MET A 267 6.79 -11.55 -13.05
C MET A 267 7.04 -10.43 -12.06
N GLY A 268 8.14 -10.52 -11.31
CA GLY A 268 8.63 -9.46 -10.45
C GLY A 268 10.03 -9.04 -10.88
N TYR A 269 10.24 -7.76 -11.08
CA TYR A 269 11.53 -7.16 -11.36
C TYR A 269 11.96 -6.34 -10.16
N LYS A 270 13.22 -6.45 -9.73
CA LYS A 270 13.74 -5.59 -8.66
C LYS A 270 13.53 -4.12 -9.03
N SER A 271 12.92 -3.37 -8.13
CA SER A 271 12.48 -2.00 -8.38
C SER A 271 13.24 -0.98 -7.52
N ALA A 272 12.78 0.25 -7.52
CA ALA A 272 13.35 1.35 -6.75
C ALA A 272 12.67 1.48 -5.38
N ALA A 273 13.40 1.98 -4.39
CA ALA A 273 12.82 2.46 -3.13
C ALA A 273 12.08 3.79 -3.35
N VAL A 274 11.15 4.14 -2.46
CA VAL A 274 10.43 5.44 -2.51
C VAL A 274 11.34 6.67 -2.38
N SER A 275 12.54 6.50 -1.83
CA SER A 275 13.55 7.56 -1.76
C SER A 275 14.20 7.86 -3.11
N SER A 276 14.06 6.97 -4.09
CA SER A 276 14.60 7.15 -5.44
C SER A 276 13.66 8.00 -6.30
N PRO A 277 14.20 8.95 -7.10
CA PRO A 277 13.38 9.68 -8.07
C PRO A 277 12.82 8.80 -9.19
N ASP A 278 13.35 7.58 -9.36
CA ASP A 278 12.89 6.62 -10.36
C ASP A 278 11.51 6.03 -10.05
N ILE A 279 11.00 6.18 -8.80
CA ILE A 279 9.69 5.67 -8.42
C ILE A 279 8.56 6.30 -9.26
N TYR A 280 8.65 7.59 -9.56
CA TYR A 280 7.63 8.31 -10.34
C TYR A 280 7.54 7.83 -11.79
N PRO A 281 8.64 7.75 -12.57
CA PRO A 281 8.55 7.17 -13.92
C PRO A 281 8.18 5.67 -13.90
N LEU A 282 8.53 4.88 -12.87
CA LEU A 282 8.08 3.48 -12.75
C LEU A 282 6.56 3.39 -12.53
N ASN A 283 5.98 4.25 -11.71
CA ASN A 283 4.53 4.32 -11.53
C ASN A 283 3.80 4.73 -12.81
N LEU A 284 4.33 5.70 -13.55
CA LEU A 284 3.75 6.05 -14.86
C LEU A 284 3.92 4.91 -15.88
N LEU A 285 5.03 4.18 -15.85
CA LEU A 285 5.24 3.00 -16.70
C LEU A 285 4.21 1.90 -16.39
N SER A 286 3.91 1.63 -15.13
CA SER A 286 2.86 0.66 -14.76
C SER A 286 1.49 1.06 -15.30
N THR A 287 1.18 2.37 -15.23
CA THR A 287 -0.05 2.95 -15.81
C THR A 287 -0.12 2.78 -17.33
N ILE A 288 0.98 3.06 -18.04
CA ILE A 288 1.08 2.89 -19.51
C ILE A 288 0.90 1.43 -19.90
N LEU A 289 1.47 0.51 -19.10
CA LEU A 289 1.41 -0.92 -19.38
C LEU A 289 0.02 -1.50 -19.15
N SER A 290 -0.69 -1.15 -18.08
CA SER A 290 -1.88 -1.90 -17.68
C SER A 290 -3.14 -1.08 -17.33
N ARG A 291 -3.08 0.25 -17.16
CA ARG A 291 -4.24 1.01 -16.70
C ARG A 291 -5.22 1.33 -17.82
N GLY A 292 -6.37 0.62 -17.78
CA GLY A 292 -7.48 0.77 -18.73
C GLY A 292 -7.23 0.10 -20.09
N GLU A 293 -8.29 0.03 -20.89
CA GLU A 293 -8.32 -0.74 -22.14
C GLU A 293 -7.37 -0.23 -23.23
N SER A 294 -6.92 1.02 -23.16
CA SER A 294 -5.96 1.59 -24.11
C SER A 294 -4.50 1.36 -23.71
N SER A 295 -4.22 0.67 -22.61
CA SER A 295 -2.87 0.31 -22.17
C SER A 295 -2.22 -0.73 -23.06
N ARG A 296 -0.88 -0.77 -23.07
CA ARG A 296 -0.14 -1.62 -24.04
C ARG A 296 -0.39 -3.11 -23.84
N LEU A 297 -0.34 -3.60 -22.59
CA LEU A 297 -0.59 -5.01 -22.28
C LEU A 297 -2.04 -5.41 -22.57
N TYR A 298 -3.01 -4.60 -22.16
CA TYR A 298 -4.42 -4.89 -22.41
C TYR A 298 -4.71 -4.98 -23.91
N LYS A 299 -4.33 -3.96 -24.68
CA LYS A 299 -4.52 -3.96 -26.14
C LYS A 299 -3.90 -5.19 -26.79
N ARG A 300 -2.65 -5.51 -26.42
CA ARG A 300 -1.91 -6.57 -27.07
C ARG A 300 -2.41 -7.96 -26.69
N LEU A 301 -2.53 -8.21 -25.37
CA LEU A 301 -2.77 -9.56 -24.86
C LEU A 301 -4.26 -9.89 -24.72
N VAL A 302 -5.09 -8.91 -24.35
CA VAL A 302 -6.53 -9.14 -24.12
C VAL A 302 -7.32 -8.87 -25.38
N TYR A 303 -7.16 -7.67 -25.98
CA TYR A 303 -8.02 -7.25 -27.09
C TYR A 303 -7.61 -7.86 -28.43
N TYR A 304 -6.35 -7.69 -28.89
CA TYR A 304 -5.94 -8.12 -30.23
C TYR A 304 -5.59 -9.60 -30.31
N LYS A 305 -4.72 -10.09 -29.44
CA LYS A 305 -4.24 -11.48 -29.49
C LYS A 305 -5.13 -12.47 -28.75
N GLN A 306 -5.96 -11.98 -27.84
CA GLN A 306 -6.86 -12.82 -27.03
C GLN A 306 -6.12 -13.99 -26.37
N ILE A 307 -4.93 -13.70 -25.82
CA ILE A 307 -4.11 -14.66 -25.07
C ILE A 307 -4.53 -14.67 -23.61
N CYS A 308 -4.85 -13.48 -23.07
CA CYS A 308 -5.15 -13.29 -21.65
C CYS A 308 -6.60 -12.87 -21.42
N THR A 309 -7.13 -13.24 -20.25
CA THR A 309 -8.40 -12.73 -19.70
C THR A 309 -8.16 -11.49 -18.87
N GLU A 310 -7.00 -11.41 -18.21
CA GLU A 310 -6.59 -10.32 -17.32
C GLU A 310 -5.10 -10.04 -17.45
N VAL A 311 -4.73 -8.77 -17.38
CA VAL A 311 -3.35 -8.30 -17.24
C VAL A 311 -3.28 -7.12 -16.29
N SER A 312 -2.27 -7.09 -15.43
CA SER A 312 -1.99 -5.95 -14.56
C SER A 312 -0.49 -5.72 -14.39
N ALA A 313 -0.11 -4.48 -14.10
CA ALA A 313 1.25 -4.13 -13.73
C ALA A 313 1.21 -3.12 -12.57
N GLY A 314 2.19 -3.18 -11.68
CA GLY A 314 2.29 -2.31 -10.52
C GLY A 314 3.72 -2.15 -10.04
N THR A 315 3.97 -1.09 -9.28
CA THR A 315 5.25 -0.83 -8.63
C THR A 315 5.03 -0.77 -7.13
N ASP A 316 5.85 -1.49 -6.38
CA ASP A 316 5.88 -1.33 -4.92
C ASP A 316 6.43 0.05 -4.56
N GLU A 317 5.75 0.72 -3.66
CA GLU A 317 6.22 1.96 -3.05
C GLU A 317 6.60 1.69 -1.60
N TYR A 318 7.77 1.08 -1.40
CA TYR A 318 8.30 0.68 -0.09
C TYR A 318 9.50 1.52 0.34
N ILE A 319 9.81 1.51 1.64
CA ILE A 319 10.99 2.22 2.21
C ILE A 319 12.28 1.71 1.58
N ASP A 320 12.41 0.39 1.39
CA ASP A 320 13.52 -0.25 0.67
C ASP A 320 13.07 -0.69 -0.74
N PRO A 321 14.01 -1.04 -1.65
CA PRO A 321 13.66 -1.49 -2.99
C PRO A 321 12.71 -2.67 -3.00
N GLY A 322 11.55 -2.51 -3.65
CA GLY A 322 10.53 -3.52 -3.83
C GLY A 322 10.58 -4.21 -5.19
N LEU A 323 9.41 -4.55 -5.73
CA LEU A 323 9.24 -5.14 -7.06
C LEU A 323 8.41 -4.23 -7.96
N PHE A 324 8.72 -4.27 -9.25
CA PHE A 324 7.79 -3.95 -10.31
C PHE A 324 7.17 -5.27 -10.78
N THR A 325 5.86 -5.41 -10.67
CA THR A 325 5.16 -6.67 -10.94
C THR A 325 4.34 -6.58 -12.22
N ILE A 326 4.28 -7.69 -12.96
CA ILE A 326 3.37 -7.88 -14.08
C ILE A 326 2.67 -9.23 -13.88
N PHE A 327 1.34 -9.21 -13.86
CA PHE A 327 0.51 -10.40 -13.76
C PHE A 327 -0.29 -10.57 -15.05
N ALA A 328 -0.42 -11.83 -15.52
CA ALA A 328 -1.29 -12.17 -16.62
C ALA A 328 -1.97 -13.52 -16.37
N GLN A 329 -3.30 -13.58 -16.58
CA GLN A 329 -4.06 -14.81 -16.57
C GLN A 329 -4.45 -15.20 -18.01
N MET A 330 -4.17 -16.43 -18.37
CA MET A 330 -4.37 -16.92 -19.72
C MET A 330 -5.86 -17.15 -20.05
N GLN A 331 -6.20 -17.11 -21.33
CA GLN A 331 -7.44 -17.67 -21.82
C GLN A 331 -7.34 -19.19 -21.91
N LYS A 332 -8.49 -19.86 -21.93
CA LYS A 332 -8.55 -21.32 -22.09
C LYS A 332 -7.84 -21.77 -23.38
N GLY A 333 -6.89 -22.69 -23.25
CA GLY A 333 -6.11 -23.23 -24.36
C GLY A 333 -4.93 -22.37 -24.79
N LYS A 334 -4.60 -21.29 -24.05
CA LYS A 334 -3.40 -20.49 -24.24
C LYS A 334 -2.34 -20.85 -23.21
N THR A 335 -1.09 -20.58 -23.53
CA THR A 335 0.07 -20.88 -22.68
C THR A 335 0.66 -19.61 -22.06
N THR A 336 1.36 -19.77 -20.95
CA THR A 336 2.09 -18.66 -20.31
C THR A 336 3.23 -18.17 -21.19
N ASP A 337 3.86 -19.07 -21.97
CA ASP A 337 4.94 -18.71 -22.90
C ASP A 337 4.46 -17.72 -23.98
N ASP A 338 3.23 -17.90 -24.49
CA ASP A 338 2.63 -16.96 -25.46
C ASP A 338 2.52 -15.54 -24.86
N ALA A 339 2.13 -15.44 -23.58
CA ALA A 339 2.00 -14.16 -22.89
C ALA A 339 3.37 -13.57 -22.56
N GLU A 340 4.30 -14.37 -22.05
CA GLU A 340 5.66 -13.93 -21.70
C GLU A 340 6.36 -13.32 -22.91
N GLU A 341 6.32 -14.02 -24.07
CA GLU A 341 6.94 -13.53 -25.31
C GLU A 341 6.42 -12.13 -25.70
N GLU A 342 5.12 -11.92 -25.62
CA GLU A 342 4.50 -10.63 -25.97
C GLU A 342 4.79 -9.54 -24.91
N ILE A 343 4.81 -9.89 -23.61
CA ILE A 343 5.20 -8.98 -22.53
C ILE A 343 6.64 -8.51 -22.74
N TYR A 344 7.57 -9.44 -23.01
CA TYR A 344 8.97 -9.09 -23.24
C TYR A 344 9.16 -8.20 -24.46
N LYS A 345 8.43 -8.45 -25.56
CA LYS A 345 8.45 -7.57 -26.75
C LYS A 345 7.99 -6.15 -26.41
N ILE A 346 6.94 -6.01 -25.60
CA ILE A 346 6.44 -4.69 -25.19
C ILE A 346 7.45 -3.96 -24.31
N ILE A 347 8.06 -4.65 -23.35
CA ILE A 347 9.09 -4.10 -22.48
C ILE A 347 10.31 -3.64 -23.29
N THR A 348 10.79 -4.51 -24.20
CA THR A 348 11.93 -4.23 -25.07
C THR A 348 11.64 -3.03 -25.98
N ASP A 349 10.45 -2.95 -26.58
CA ASP A 349 10.05 -1.82 -27.41
C ASP A 349 10.07 -0.49 -26.62
N ILE A 350 9.57 -0.49 -25.38
CA ILE A 350 9.63 0.71 -24.53
C ILE A 350 11.08 1.07 -24.18
N ALA A 351 11.90 0.06 -23.87
CA ALA A 351 13.32 0.27 -23.51
C ALA A 351 14.18 0.78 -24.68
N GLU A 352 13.85 0.38 -25.90
CA GLU A 352 14.61 0.76 -27.11
C GLU A 352 14.03 2.01 -27.79
N ASN A 353 12.73 2.11 -27.92
CA ASN A 353 12.02 3.09 -28.73
C ASN A 353 11.29 4.16 -27.91
N GLY A 354 11.05 3.88 -26.61
CA GLY A 354 10.31 4.77 -25.71
C GLY A 354 8.79 4.65 -25.87
N ILE A 355 8.10 5.74 -25.53
CA ILE A 355 6.63 5.84 -25.56
C ILE A 355 6.20 7.06 -26.35
N SER A 356 4.93 7.10 -26.79
CA SER A 356 4.41 8.30 -27.44
C SER A 356 4.11 9.42 -26.46
N PRO A 357 4.10 10.70 -26.91
CA PRO A 357 3.70 11.83 -26.07
C PRO A 357 2.28 11.69 -25.51
N GLU A 358 1.38 11.08 -26.27
CA GLU A 358 -0.02 10.85 -25.87
C GLU A 358 -0.13 9.81 -24.74
N GLU A 359 0.66 8.73 -24.81
CA GLU A 359 0.73 7.72 -23.72
C GLU A 359 1.23 8.35 -22.42
N LEU A 360 2.30 9.15 -22.50
CA LEU A 360 2.84 9.87 -21.34
C LEU A 360 1.82 10.85 -20.76
N GLN A 361 1.18 11.65 -21.61
CA GLN A 361 0.20 12.64 -21.15
C GLN A 361 -1.00 11.95 -20.50
N LYS A 362 -1.50 10.85 -21.09
CA LYS A 362 -2.57 10.05 -20.48
C LYS A 362 -2.17 9.52 -19.10
N ALA A 363 -0.98 8.95 -18.96
CA ALA A 363 -0.50 8.43 -17.68
C ALA A 363 -0.40 9.52 -16.62
N LYS A 364 0.11 10.71 -16.98
CA LYS A 364 0.15 11.89 -16.11
C LYS A 364 -1.24 12.35 -15.67
N ASN A 365 -2.18 12.41 -16.60
CA ASN A 365 -3.56 12.80 -16.29
C ASN A 365 -4.21 11.79 -15.33
N THR A 366 -3.96 10.49 -15.51
CA THR A 366 -4.44 9.45 -14.60
C THR A 366 -3.84 9.64 -13.20
N ALA A 367 -2.53 9.82 -13.08
CA ALA A 367 -1.86 10.06 -11.81
C ALA A 367 -2.38 11.34 -11.11
N GLN A 368 -2.66 12.40 -11.89
CA GLN A 368 -3.24 13.63 -11.35
C GLN A 368 -4.68 13.42 -10.86
N THR A 369 -5.49 12.64 -11.57
CA THR A 369 -6.85 12.30 -11.13
C THR A 369 -6.81 11.49 -9.83
N ASP A 370 -5.98 10.42 -9.79
CA ASP A 370 -5.80 9.60 -8.60
C ASP A 370 -5.30 10.46 -7.40
N TYR A 371 -4.42 11.44 -7.66
CA TYR A 371 -3.95 12.38 -6.66
C TYR A 371 -5.10 13.21 -6.07
N VAL A 372 -5.93 13.82 -6.92
CA VAL A 372 -7.07 14.65 -6.47
C VAL A 372 -8.09 13.81 -5.72
N ASP A 373 -8.35 12.59 -6.17
CA ASP A 373 -9.33 11.69 -5.55
C ASP A 373 -8.96 11.33 -4.09
N ASN A 374 -7.67 11.21 -3.79
CA ASN A 374 -7.19 10.94 -2.43
C ASN A 374 -7.45 12.10 -1.43
N PHE A 375 -7.75 13.30 -1.90
CA PHE A 375 -8.01 14.45 -1.05
C PHE A 375 -9.50 14.84 -0.93
N LYS A 376 -10.41 13.97 -1.40
CA LYS A 376 -11.86 14.25 -1.41
C LYS A 376 -12.56 14.01 -0.06
N THR A 377 -11.98 13.17 0.79
CA THR A 377 -12.57 12.79 2.09
C THR A 377 -11.56 13.01 3.21
N ASN A 378 -12.04 13.20 4.44
CA ASN A 378 -11.17 13.33 5.61
C ASN A 378 -10.25 12.10 5.79
N GLN A 379 -10.80 10.89 5.59
CA GLN A 379 -10.03 9.65 5.60
C GLN A 379 -8.96 9.62 4.49
N GLY A 380 -9.31 10.04 3.28
CA GLY A 380 -8.37 10.10 2.15
C GLY A 380 -7.21 11.05 2.44
N VAL A 381 -7.49 12.23 3.00
CA VAL A 381 -6.46 13.18 3.45
C VAL A 381 -5.59 12.56 4.53
N ALA A 382 -6.19 12.02 5.61
CA ALA A 382 -5.44 11.39 6.71
C ALA A 382 -4.58 10.22 6.23
N GLY A 383 -5.14 9.34 5.40
CA GLY A 383 -4.43 8.21 4.81
C GLY A 383 -3.26 8.65 3.91
N ARG A 384 -3.46 9.68 3.09
CA ARG A 384 -2.41 10.21 2.21
C ARG A 384 -1.27 10.83 3.01
N LEU A 385 -1.58 11.69 3.98
CA LEU A 385 -0.59 12.29 4.87
C LEU A 385 0.14 11.21 5.67
N GLY A 386 -0.60 10.21 6.20
CA GLY A 386 -0.06 9.09 6.95
C GLY A 386 0.91 8.24 6.14
N TYR A 387 0.53 7.89 4.94
CA TYR A 387 1.39 7.14 4.02
C TYR A 387 2.71 7.88 3.75
N TYR A 388 2.65 9.18 3.42
CA TYR A 388 3.85 9.96 3.14
C TYR A 388 4.70 10.22 4.38
N GLU A 389 4.10 10.38 5.55
CA GLU A 389 4.86 10.50 6.79
C GLU A 389 5.64 9.23 7.11
N VAL A 390 4.97 8.08 7.07
CA VAL A 390 5.59 6.82 7.51
C VAL A 390 6.55 6.27 6.44
N ILE A 391 6.13 6.28 5.17
CA ILE A 391 6.89 5.63 4.08
C ILE A 391 7.95 6.59 3.50
N TYR A 392 7.60 7.85 3.28
CA TYR A 392 8.51 8.83 2.70
C TYR A 392 9.24 9.69 3.75
N GLY A 393 8.89 9.55 5.04
CA GLY A 393 9.49 10.27 6.16
C GLY A 393 9.10 11.73 6.28
N ASP A 394 8.15 12.21 5.47
CA ASP A 394 7.65 13.59 5.51
C ASP A 394 6.30 13.70 4.79
N TYR A 395 5.23 13.96 5.54
CA TYR A 395 3.89 14.11 4.97
C TYR A 395 3.79 15.25 3.94
N LYS A 396 4.65 16.29 4.03
CA LYS A 396 4.66 17.44 3.12
C LYS A 396 5.01 17.05 1.68
N LYS A 397 5.72 15.95 1.49
CA LYS A 397 5.99 15.42 0.15
C LYS A 397 4.72 15.04 -0.60
N SER A 398 3.63 14.69 0.12
CA SER A 398 2.34 14.39 -0.49
C SER A 398 1.82 15.53 -1.36
N PHE A 399 2.11 16.79 -1.01
CA PHE A 399 1.68 17.97 -1.75
C PHE A 399 2.52 18.26 -3.01
N GLN A 400 3.66 17.58 -3.18
CA GLN A 400 4.59 17.79 -4.31
C GLN A 400 4.41 16.75 -5.42
N VAL A 401 3.60 15.72 -5.17
CA VAL A 401 3.49 14.53 -6.04
C VAL A 401 3.04 14.87 -7.45
N ALA A 402 2.02 15.72 -7.58
CA ALA A 402 1.52 16.16 -8.89
C ALA A 402 2.61 16.82 -9.73
N ASP A 403 3.44 17.68 -9.11
CA ASP A 403 4.57 18.36 -9.77
C ASP A 403 5.68 17.37 -10.12
N LEU A 404 5.91 16.36 -9.30
CA LEU A 404 6.91 15.32 -9.56
C LEU A 404 6.52 14.45 -10.76
N TYR A 405 5.26 14.03 -10.85
CA TYR A 405 4.75 13.35 -12.05
C TYR A 405 4.77 14.24 -13.29
N ALA A 406 4.42 15.52 -13.16
CA ALA A 406 4.44 16.44 -14.28
C ALA A 406 5.83 16.59 -14.92
N LYS A 407 6.91 16.49 -14.12
CA LYS A 407 8.31 16.60 -14.59
C LYS A 407 8.83 15.35 -15.29
N VAL A 408 8.20 14.19 -15.14
CA VAL A 408 8.65 12.94 -15.80
C VAL A 408 8.60 13.10 -17.33
N THR A 409 9.65 12.68 -18.00
CA THR A 409 9.78 12.73 -19.45
C THR A 409 9.65 11.36 -20.11
N GLY A 410 9.45 11.28 -21.42
CA GLY A 410 9.48 10.03 -22.17
C GLY A 410 10.82 9.31 -22.06
N GLU A 411 11.93 10.07 -21.99
CA GLU A 411 13.27 9.52 -21.78
C GLU A 411 13.43 8.90 -20.39
N ASP A 412 12.78 9.44 -19.37
CA ASP A 412 12.76 8.81 -18.05
C ASP A 412 12.04 7.46 -18.06
N ILE A 413 10.90 7.36 -18.75
CA ILE A 413 10.17 6.09 -18.92
C ILE A 413 11.05 5.06 -19.66
N LYS A 414 11.67 5.46 -20.77
CA LYS A 414 12.60 4.62 -21.53
C LYS A 414 13.75 4.13 -20.66
N ARG A 415 14.38 5.04 -19.94
CA ARG A 415 15.51 4.77 -19.05
C ARG A 415 15.15 3.78 -17.93
N VAL A 416 14.01 3.97 -17.24
CA VAL A 416 13.61 3.06 -16.15
C VAL A 416 13.18 1.70 -16.69
N ALA A 417 12.53 1.61 -17.85
CA ALA A 417 12.23 0.35 -18.49
C ALA A 417 13.51 -0.45 -18.79
N ALA A 418 14.51 0.17 -19.40
CA ALA A 418 15.80 -0.46 -19.68
C ALA A 418 16.58 -0.86 -18.41
N ARG A 419 16.53 -0.01 -17.38
CA ARG A 419 17.29 -0.22 -16.15
C ARG A 419 16.69 -1.34 -15.27
N TYR A 420 15.38 -1.34 -15.09
CA TYR A 420 14.72 -2.20 -14.10
C TYR A 420 14.06 -3.44 -14.71
N LEU A 421 13.47 -3.35 -15.93
CA LEU A 421 12.73 -4.47 -16.52
C LEU A 421 13.60 -5.35 -17.41
N ASN A 422 14.75 -5.77 -16.89
CA ASN A 422 15.70 -6.63 -17.61
C ASN A 422 15.70 -8.06 -17.04
N GLU A 423 16.18 -8.99 -17.85
CA GLU A 423 16.19 -10.43 -17.55
C GLU A 423 16.93 -10.76 -16.25
N ASN A 424 18.06 -10.14 -15.98
CA ASN A 424 18.87 -10.46 -14.80
C ASN A 424 18.19 -10.13 -13.48
N GLN A 425 17.25 -9.20 -13.46
CA GLN A 425 16.52 -8.76 -12.26
C GLN A 425 15.13 -9.37 -12.13
N ARG A 426 14.78 -10.29 -13.04
CA ARG A 426 13.45 -10.89 -13.14
C ARG A 426 13.31 -12.17 -12.33
N THR A 427 12.19 -12.28 -11.61
CA THR A 427 11.70 -13.55 -11.04
C THR A 427 10.34 -13.85 -11.65
N VAL A 428 10.14 -15.09 -12.11
CA VAL A 428 8.90 -15.53 -12.78
C VAL A 428 8.29 -16.68 -12.02
N VAL A 429 7.00 -16.61 -11.74
CA VAL A 429 6.20 -17.72 -11.19
C VAL A 429 5.13 -18.06 -12.20
N THR A 430 5.19 -19.29 -12.70
CA THR A 430 4.25 -19.84 -13.68
C THR A 430 3.30 -20.82 -13.00
N LEU A 431 1.99 -20.61 -13.13
CA LEU A 431 0.97 -21.55 -12.69
C LEU A 431 0.66 -22.54 -13.80
N VAL A 432 0.85 -23.83 -13.51
CA VAL A 432 0.38 -24.96 -14.31
C VAL A 432 -0.87 -25.54 -13.64
N PRO A 433 -2.06 -25.39 -14.25
CA PRO A 433 -3.29 -25.90 -13.67
C PRO A 433 -3.31 -27.42 -13.55
N GLU A 434 -3.66 -27.91 -12.38
CA GLU A 434 -4.00 -29.30 -12.14
C GLU A 434 -5.52 -29.48 -12.07
N LYS A 435 -6.01 -30.63 -12.53
CA LYS A 435 -7.42 -30.96 -12.35
C LYS A 435 -7.67 -31.36 -10.90
N ALA A 436 -8.80 -30.92 -10.35
CA ALA A 436 -9.26 -31.47 -9.07
C ALA A 436 -9.33 -33.00 -9.20
N THR A 437 -8.59 -33.72 -8.37
CA THR A 437 -8.75 -35.18 -8.26
C THR A 437 -10.15 -35.41 -7.72
N GLU A 438 -11.01 -36.14 -8.47
CA GLU A 438 -12.28 -36.59 -7.92
C GLU A 438 -11.96 -37.37 -6.64
N ALA A 439 -12.31 -36.79 -5.49
CA ALA A 439 -12.20 -37.51 -4.24
C ALA A 439 -13.05 -38.76 -4.39
N SER A 440 -12.41 -39.91 -4.38
CA SER A 440 -13.08 -41.21 -4.33
C SER A 440 -14.07 -41.16 -3.17
N GLN A 441 -15.36 -41.23 -3.52
CA GLN A 441 -16.48 -41.30 -2.61
C GLN A 441 -16.34 -42.47 -1.66
#